data_f2f4fc7b3e3f2b7ccaf8e9fcf360bbe3
#
_entry.id   f2f4fc7b3e3f2b7ccaf8e9fcf360bbe3
#
_cell.length_a   1.000
_cell.length_b   1.000
_cell.length_c   1.000
_cell.angle_alpha   90.00
_cell.angle_beta   90.00
_cell.angle_gamma   90.00
#
_symmetry.space_group_name_H-M   'P 1'
#
loop_
_entity.id
_entity.type
_entity.pdbx_description
1 polymer ?
#
loop_
_entity_poly.entity_id
_entity_poly.type
_entity_poly.pdbx_seq_one_letter_code
_entity_poly.pdbx_strand_id
1 'polypeptide(L)'
;MDIKKLTNTISVADQISEADLTQIAQAGFKSLICNRPDGEGSDQPGFKEIEIAAKALGLAIRYLPAESGKVTDEQGKEFGKLTDELPKPILAYCRTGMRSTTMCALSNSEKMPLPSIVETAAQAGYDVKALARRIINGGKTPIEIADAKYEIVIIGGGAAGIAVASSLLARSPDLDIAIIDPADIHYYQPG
;
A
#
# COMPACT_ATOMS: atom_id res chain seq x y z
N MET A 1 5.87 -6.24 -22.99
CA MET A 1 5.73 -6.51 -21.53
C MET A 1 7.06 -6.25 -20.84
N ASP A 2 7.06 -5.36 -19.82
CA ASP A 2 8.26 -5.02 -19.03
C ASP A 2 8.02 -5.50 -17.58
N ILE A 3 8.68 -6.62 -17.20
CA ILE A 3 8.54 -7.21 -15.87
C ILE A 3 9.60 -6.64 -14.95
N LYS A 4 9.17 -6.08 -13.82
CA LYS A 4 10.01 -5.47 -12.79
C LYS A 4 9.82 -6.17 -11.46
N LYS A 5 10.91 -6.64 -10.87
CA LYS A 5 10.90 -7.34 -9.59
C LYS A 5 10.73 -6.32 -8.45
N LEU A 6 9.75 -6.55 -7.57
CA LEU A 6 9.58 -5.78 -6.33
C LEU A 6 10.11 -6.55 -5.12
N THR A 7 9.79 -7.84 -5.00
CA THR A 7 10.26 -8.69 -3.91
C THR A 7 10.78 -10.02 -4.47
N ASN A 8 11.20 -10.92 -3.62
CA ASN A 8 11.61 -12.27 -4.08
C ASN A 8 10.44 -13.08 -4.65
N THR A 9 9.21 -12.71 -4.35
CA THR A 9 8.01 -13.47 -4.72
C THR A 9 7.01 -12.69 -5.56
N ILE A 10 7.19 -11.37 -5.70
CA ILE A 10 6.27 -10.47 -6.40
C ILE A 10 7.04 -9.67 -7.42
N SER A 11 6.56 -9.71 -8.66
CA SER A 11 6.95 -8.81 -9.75
C SER A 11 5.74 -8.06 -10.26
N VAL A 12 5.98 -6.93 -10.90
CA VAL A 12 4.93 -6.14 -11.55
C VAL A 12 5.23 -5.94 -13.02
N ALA A 13 4.18 -5.74 -13.82
CA ALA A 13 4.29 -5.46 -15.25
C ALA A 13 3.29 -4.40 -15.71
N ASP A 14 3.55 -3.85 -16.88
CA ASP A 14 2.58 -3.15 -17.69
C ASP A 14 1.50 -4.12 -18.19
N GLN A 15 0.55 -3.62 -19.01
CA GLN A 15 -0.52 -4.45 -19.58
C GLN A 15 0.06 -5.65 -20.32
N ILE A 16 -0.44 -6.83 -19.99
CA ILE A 16 -0.13 -8.10 -20.66
C ILE A 16 -1.23 -8.46 -21.66
N SER A 17 -0.86 -9.26 -22.65
CA SER A 17 -1.75 -9.88 -23.63
C SER A 17 -1.74 -11.40 -23.48
N GLU A 18 -2.64 -12.10 -24.18
CA GLU A 18 -2.62 -13.57 -24.23
C GLU A 18 -1.29 -14.12 -24.78
N ALA A 19 -0.69 -13.43 -25.75
CA ALA A 19 0.60 -13.82 -26.32
C ALA A 19 1.75 -13.82 -25.28
N ASP A 20 1.67 -12.99 -24.25
CA ASP A 20 2.68 -12.89 -23.19
C ASP A 20 2.60 -14.05 -22.20
N LEU A 21 1.43 -14.69 -22.05
CA LEU A 21 1.19 -15.69 -21.00
C LEU A 21 2.11 -16.90 -21.07
N THR A 22 2.44 -17.36 -22.27
CA THR A 22 3.38 -18.47 -22.45
C THR A 22 4.77 -18.12 -21.93
N GLN A 23 5.25 -16.92 -22.24
CA GLN A 23 6.54 -16.43 -21.73
C GLN A 23 6.52 -16.26 -20.21
N ILE A 24 5.41 -15.75 -19.65
CA ILE A 24 5.22 -15.61 -18.20
C ILE A 24 5.29 -16.97 -17.50
N ALA A 25 4.58 -17.97 -18.02
CA ALA A 25 4.62 -19.32 -17.47
C ALA A 25 6.01 -19.96 -17.55
N GLN A 26 6.72 -19.80 -18.69
CA GLN A 26 8.08 -20.27 -18.88
C GLN A 26 9.10 -19.56 -17.98
N ALA A 27 8.86 -18.28 -17.64
CA ALA A 27 9.67 -17.53 -16.67
C ALA A 27 9.44 -18.01 -15.22
N GLY A 28 8.56 -18.99 -15.03
CA GLY A 28 8.34 -19.66 -13.73
C GLY A 28 7.27 -19.03 -12.86
N PHE A 29 6.58 -18.00 -13.31
CA PHE A 29 5.44 -17.46 -12.57
C PHE A 29 4.36 -18.52 -12.38
N LYS A 30 3.69 -18.47 -11.23
CA LYS A 30 2.62 -19.40 -10.85
C LYS A 30 1.26 -18.71 -10.76
N SER A 31 1.26 -17.40 -10.54
CA SER A 31 0.02 -16.63 -10.34
C SER A 31 0.09 -15.27 -10.98
N LEU A 32 -1.09 -14.76 -11.35
CA LEU A 32 -1.30 -13.42 -11.88
C LEU A 32 -2.30 -12.66 -11.01
N ILE A 33 -2.11 -11.35 -10.87
CA ILE A 33 -3.11 -10.43 -10.30
C ILE A 33 -3.33 -9.29 -11.29
N CYS A 34 -4.56 -9.15 -11.79
CA CYS A 34 -4.96 -8.04 -12.66
C CYS A 34 -5.47 -6.88 -11.81
N ASN A 35 -4.78 -5.74 -11.85
CA ASN A 35 -5.17 -4.53 -11.14
C ASN A 35 -5.74 -3.45 -12.08
N ARG A 36 -5.93 -3.75 -13.35
CA ARG A 36 -6.52 -2.84 -14.32
C ARG A 36 -7.99 -3.16 -14.54
N PRO A 37 -8.91 -2.20 -14.37
CA PRO A 37 -10.32 -2.39 -14.71
C PRO A 37 -10.52 -2.69 -16.19
N ASP A 38 -11.49 -3.52 -16.52
CA ASP A 38 -11.91 -3.72 -17.92
C ASP A 38 -12.47 -2.43 -18.50
N GLY A 39 -12.27 -2.23 -19.81
CA GLY A 39 -12.82 -1.08 -20.53
C GLY A 39 -12.09 0.25 -20.28
N GLU A 40 -10.92 0.25 -19.64
CA GLU A 40 -10.12 1.47 -19.44
C GLU A 40 -9.42 1.94 -20.72
N GLY A 41 -9.24 1.07 -21.69
CA GLY A 41 -8.67 1.36 -23.01
C GLY A 41 -9.34 0.53 -24.11
N SER A 42 -9.43 1.10 -25.31
CA SER A 42 -10.08 0.45 -26.46
C SER A 42 -9.34 -0.80 -26.98
N ASP A 43 -8.05 -0.86 -26.73
CA ASP A 43 -7.13 -1.93 -27.16
C ASP A 43 -6.77 -2.89 -26.00
N GLN A 44 -7.43 -2.76 -24.87
CA GLN A 44 -7.17 -3.58 -23.71
C GLN A 44 -7.83 -4.95 -23.84
N PRO A 45 -7.07 -6.06 -23.68
CA PRO A 45 -7.65 -7.39 -23.51
C PRO A 45 -8.56 -7.44 -22.31
N GLY A 46 -9.74 -8.04 -22.44
CA GLY A 46 -10.65 -8.23 -21.31
C GLY A 46 -10.07 -9.20 -20.28
N PHE A 47 -10.36 -8.95 -18.98
CA PHE A 47 -9.88 -9.85 -17.93
C PHE A 47 -10.29 -11.30 -18.18
N LYS A 48 -11.51 -11.53 -18.69
CA LYS A 48 -12.03 -12.88 -18.91
C LYS A 48 -11.24 -13.66 -19.96
N GLU A 49 -10.76 -12.98 -21.01
CA GLU A 49 -9.92 -13.57 -22.06
C GLU A 49 -8.58 -13.99 -21.46
N ILE A 50 -7.91 -13.09 -20.75
CA ILE A 50 -6.67 -13.38 -20.04
C ILE A 50 -6.85 -14.50 -19.01
N GLU A 51 -7.98 -14.54 -18.30
CA GLU A 51 -8.28 -15.57 -17.28
C GLU A 51 -8.32 -16.96 -17.93
N ILE A 52 -9.04 -17.11 -19.04
CA ILE A 52 -9.18 -18.40 -19.74
C ILE A 52 -7.81 -18.88 -20.23
N ALA A 53 -7.06 -18.01 -20.88
CA ALA A 53 -5.75 -18.35 -21.42
C ALA A 53 -4.72 -18.66 -20.31
N ALA A 54 -4.72 -17.90 -19.22
CA ALA A 54 -3.84 -18.14 -18.08
C ALA A 54 -4.11 -19.50 -17.40
N LYS A 55 -5.39 -19.82 -17.19
CA LYS A 55 -5.79 -21.12 -16.62
C LYS A 55 -5.43 -22.30 -17.49
N ALA A 56 -5.50 -22.15 -18.82
CA ALA A 56 -5.06 -23.18 -19.76
C ALA A 56 -3.55 -23.48 -19.65
N LEU A 57 -2.75 -22.52 -19.19
CA LEU A 57 -1.32 -22.65 -18.92
C LEU A 57 -0.99 -23.04 -17.47
N GLY A 58 -2.02 -23.33 -16.64
CA GLY A 58 -1.84 -23.70 -15.24
C GLY A 58 -1.52 -22.53 -14.31
N LEU A 59 -1.69 -21.28 -14.76
CA LEU A 59 -1.51 -20.09 -13.94
C LEU A 59 -2.77 -19.80 -13.13
N ALA A 60 -2.60 -19.58 -11.81
CA ALA A 60 -3.67 -19.02 -10.99
C ALA A 60 -3.83 -17.54 -11.32
N ILE A 61 -5.05 -17.02 -11.35
CA ILE A 61 -5.28 -15.60 -11.64
C ILE A 61 -6.37 -15.03 -10.75
N ARG A 62 -6.22 -13.76 -10.35
CA ARG A 62 -7.19 -12.99 -9.58
C ARG A 62 -7.41 -11.62 -10.19
N TYR A 63 -8.64 -11.13 -10.04
CA TYR A 63 -9.05 -9.81 -10.48
C TYR A 63 -9.24 -8.91 -9.26
N LEU A 64 -8.38 -7.90 -9.13
CA LEU A 64 -8.44 -6.88 -8.09
C LEU A 64 -8.24 -5.50 -8.74
N PRO A 65 -9.26 -5.04 -9.48
CA PRO A 65 -9.16 -3.79 -10.24
C PRO A 65 -9.15 -2.56 -9.33
N ALA A 66 -8.41 -1.53 -9.73
CA ALA A 66 -8.44 -0.21 -9.13
C ALA A 66 -8.39 0.86 -10.20
N GLU A 67 -9.12 1.95 -10.00
CA GLU A 67 -9.02 3.13 -10.84
C GLU A 67 -7.64 3.80 -10.69
N SER A 68 -7.19 4.42 -11.78
CA SER A 68 -5.91 5.12 -11.77
C SER A 68 -5.88 6.25 -10.74
N GLY A 69 -4.88 6.27 -9.89
CA GLY A 69 -4.73 7.26 -8.81
C GLY A 69 -5.66 7.08 -7.60
N LYS A 70 -6.54 6.05 -7.59
CA LYS A 70 -7.54 5.85 -6.54
C LYS A 70 -7.45 4.47 -5.87
N VAL A 71 -6.25 3.96 -5.66
CA VAL A 71 -6.07 2.71 -4.90
C VAL A 71 -6.51 2.93 -3.45
N THR A 72 -7.52 2.16 -3.00
CA THR A 72 -8.08 2.25 -1.64
C THR A 72 -7.25 1.45 -0.63
N ASP A 73 -7.52 1.69 0.65
CA ASP A 73 -6.86 0.95 1.74
C ASP A 73 -7.29 -0.52 1.74
N GLU A 74 -8.58 -0.78 1.44
CA GLU A 74 -9.15 -2.12 1.32
C GLU A 74 -8.48 -2.90 0.18
N GLN A 75 -8.23 -2.25 -0.96
CA GLN A 75 -7.54 -2.88 -2.08
C GLN A 75 -6.08 -3.21 -1.72
N GLY A 76 -5.38 -2.34 -0.99
CA GLY A 76 -4.05 -2.63 -0.47
C GLY A 76 -4.05 -3.85 0.47
N LYS A 77 -5.00 -3.91 1.40
CA LYS A 77 -5.19 -5.03 2.32
C LYS A 77 -5.54 -6.34 1.59
N GLU A 78 -6.46 -6.28 0.61
CA GLU A 78 -6.87 -7.45 -0.17
C GLU A 78 -5.73 -7.96 -1.05
N PHE A 79 -4.93 -7.06 -1.64
CA PHE A 79 -3.72 -7.43 -2.36
C PHE A 79 -2.75 -8.22 -1.47
N GLY A 80 -2.57 -7.79 -0.22
CA GLY A 80 -1.76 -8.50 0.77
C GLY A 80 -2.24 -9.93 0.99
N LYS A 81 -3.54 -10.15 1.23
CA LYS A 81 -4.13 -11.48 1.38
C LYS A 81 -3.91 -12.35 0.13
N LEU A 82 -4.20 -11.80 -1.06
CA LEU A 82 -3.98 -12.53 -2.30
C LEU A 82 -2.51 -12.95 -2.49
N THR A 83 -1.56 -12.09 -2.13
CA THR A 83 -0.14 -12.42 -2.21
C THR A 83 0.30 -13.45 -1.17
N ASP A 84 -0.38 -13.56 -0.04
CA ASP A 84 -0.13 -14.60 0.96
C ASP A 84 -0.70 -15.97 0.53
N GLU A 85 -1.86 -16.00 -0.11
CA GLU A 85 -2.60 -17.20 -0.52
C GLU A 85 -2.14 -17.81 -1.86
N LEU A 86 -1.79 -16.97 -2.84
CA LEU A 86 -1.51 -17.43 -4.19
C LEU A 86 -0.16 -18.15 -4.31
N PRO A 87 -0.06 -19.17 -5.19
CA PRO A 87 1.21 -19.79 -5.54
C PRO A 87 2.22 -18.76 -6.06
N LYS A 88 3.48 -18.87 -5.61
CA LYS A 88 4.57 -17.95 -5.93
C LYS A 88 5.53 -18.54 -6.95
N PRO A 89 6.20 -17.74 -7.78
CA PRO A 89 6.17 -16.27 -7.89
C PRO A 89 4.88 -15.73 -8.51
N ILE A 90 4.52 -14.49 -8.13
CA ILE A 90 3.31 -13.78 -8.57
C ILE A 90 3.71 -12.63 -9.49
N LEU A 91 3.01 -12.46 -10.61
CA LEU A 91 3.07 -11.29 -11.46
C LEU A 91 1.78 -10.47 -11.33
N ALA A 92 1.86 -9.28 -10.78
CA ALA A 92 0.76 -8.34 -10.74
C ALA A 92 0.89 -7.34 -11.89
N TYR A 93 -0.20 -7.03 -12.59
CA TYR A 93 -0.16 -6.13 -13.73
C TYR A 93 -1.30 -5.12 -13.73
N CYS A 94 -1.04 -3.98 -14.33
CA CYS A 94 -2.03 -2.98 -14.66
C CYS A 94 -1.63 -2.27 -15.96
N ARG A 95 -2.04 -1.02 -16.20
CA ARG A 95 -1.65 -0.29 -17.42
C ARG A 95 -0.14 -0.07 -17.52
N THR A 96 0.53 0.29 -16.41
CA THR A 96 1.96 0.66 -16.37
C THR A 96 2.73 0.00 -15.22
N GLY A 97 2.08 -0.87 -14.43
CA GLY A 97 2.64 -1.46 -13.20
C GLY A 97 2.47 -0.59 -11.95
N MET A 98 2.13 0.71 -12.06
CA MET A 98 2.09 1.63 -10.92
C MET A 98 1.02 1.27 -9.87
N ARG A 99 -0.21 0.89 -10.29
CA ARG A 99 -1.28 0.46 -9.34
C ARG A 99 -0.87 -0.79 -8.57
N SER A 100 -0.30 -1.77 -9.26
CA SER A 100 0.21 -3.00 -8.66
C SER A 100 1.32 -2.70 -7.66
N THR A 101 2.23 -1.78 -8.00
CA THR A 101 3.29 -1.31 -7.08
C THR A 101 2.71 -0.58 -5.88
N THR A 102 1.71 0.28 -6.07
CA THR A 102 1.00 0.97 -4.98
C THR A 102 0.36 -0.02 -4.01
N MET A 103 -0.37 -1.02 -4.52
CA MET A 103 -0.99 -2.04 -3.68
C MET A 103 0.07 -2.87 -2.93
N CYS A 104 1.17 -3.23 -3.60
CA CYS A 104 2.28 -3.94 -2.98
C CYS A 104 2.93 -3.09 -1.87
N ALA A 105 3.14 -1.79 -2.08
CA ALA A 105 3.69 -0.89 -1.08
C ALA A 105 2.79 -0.80 0.16
N LEU A 106 1.47 -0.63 -0.03
CA LEU A 106 0.51 -0.55 1.07
C LEU A 106 0.38 -1.88 1.83
N SER A 107 0.38 -3.01 1.13
CA SER A 107 0.28 -4.34 1.76
C SER A 107 1.52 -4.74 2.57
N ASN A 108 2.65 -4.10 2.34
CA ASN A 108 3.89 -4.34 3.07
C ASN A 108 4.18 -3.29 4.17
N SER A 109 3.27 -2.37 4.41
CA SER A 109 3.43 -1.28 5.38
C SER A 109 3.71 -1.75 6.82
N GLU A 110 3.17 -2.90 7.23
CA GLU A 110 3.41 -3.51 8.54
C GLU A 110 4.56 -4.53 8.52
N LYS A 111 5.02 -4.93 7.34
CA LYS A 111 6.06 -5.97 7.15
C LYS A 111 7.45 -5.39 6.90
N MET A 112 7.52 -4.15 6.39
CA MET A 112 8.76 -3.51 5.96
C MET A 112 8.79 -2.03 6.37
N PRO A 113 9.94 -1.48 6.77
CA PRO A 113 10.06 -0.05 7.06
C PRO A 113 9.90 0.80 5.78
N LEU A 114 9.34 2.00 5.93
CA LEU A 114 9.09 2.92 4.82
C LEU A 114 10.30 3.11 3.87
N PRO A 115 11.55 3.33 4.35
CA PRO A 115 12.68 3.49 3.45
C PRO A 115 12.88 2.29 2.52
N SER A 116 12.74 1.08 3.02
CA SER A 116 12.89 -0.15 2.23
C SER A 116 11.78 -0.30 1.18
N ILE A 117 10.54 0.07 1.52
CA ILE A 117 9.42 0.04 0.55
C ILE A 117 9.68 1.05 -0.58
N VAL A 118 10.08 2.28 -0.23
CA VAL A 118 10.36 3.34 -1.21
C VAL A 118 11.55 2.96 -2.09
N GLU A 119 12.62 2.42 -1.51
CA GLU A 119 13.81 1.99 -2.26
C GLU A 119 13.48 0.85 -3.22
N THR A 120 12.76 -0.17 -2.77
CA THR A 120 12.34 -1.30 -3.60
C THR A 120 11.51 -0.83 -4.81
N ALA A 121 10.56 0.07 -4.60
CA ALA A 121 9.76 0.64 -5.67
C ALA A 121 10.64 1.48 -6.63
N ALA A 122 11.56 2.29 -6.10
CA ALA A 122 12.46 3.13 -6.90
C ALA A 122 13.40 2.28 -7.77
N GLN A 123 13.94 1.17 -7.26
CA GLN A 123 14.77 0.22 -8.01
C GLN A 123 13.98 -0.42 -9.17
N ALA A 124 12.68 -0.62 -8.99
CA ALA A 124 11.77 -1.07 -10.05
C ALA A 124 11.29 0.07 -10.99
N GLY A 125 11.73 1.32 -10.74
CA GLY A 125 11.39 2.49 -11.56
C GLY A 125 10.07 3.16 -11.21
N TYR A 126 9.54 2.94 -9.99
CA TYR A 126 8.28 3.54 -9.52
C TYR A 126 8.52 4.49 -8.35
N ASP A 127 7.85 5.65 -8.35
CA ASP A 127 7.87 6.58 -7.23
C ASP A 127 6.60 6.42 -6.37
N VAL A 128 6.80 5.93 -5.15
CA VAL A 128 5.72 5.73 -4.16
C VAL A 128 5.84 6.70 -2.97
N LYS A 129 6.69 7.73 -3.05
CA LYS A 129 6.89 8.69 -1.95
C LYS A 129 5.60 9.37 -1.51
N ALA A 130 4.69 9.64 -2.43
CA ALA A 130 3.37 10.21 -2.12
C ALA A 130 2.53 9.32 -1.18
N LEU A 131 2.85 8.02 -1.08
CA LEU A 131 2.17 7.07 -0.18
C LEU A 131 2.79 7.03 1.22
N ALA A 132 3.86 7.80 1.50
CA ALA A 132 4.62 7.72 2.75
C ALA A 132 3.72 7.81 3.99
N ARG A 133 2.78 8.77 4.03
CA ARG A 133 1.83 8.93 5.16
C ARG A 133 0.94 7.69 5.34
N ARG A 134 0.44 7.11 4.26
CA ARG A 134 -0.36 5.87 4.30
C ARG A 134 0.48 4.68 4.74
N ILE A 135 1.71 4.55 4.24
CA ILE A 135 2.62 3.45 4.60
C ILE A 135 2.96 3.52 6.09
N ILE A 136 3.32 4.70 6.63
CA ILE A 136 3.60 4.89 8.06
C ILE A 136 2.37 4.56 8.92
N ASN A 137 1.18 4.84 8.40
CA ASN A 137 -0.10 4.56 9.06
C ASN A 137 -0.63 3.12 8.79
N GLY A 138 0.25 2.14 8.63
CA GLY A 138 -0.12 0.74 8.43
C GLY A 138 -0.89 0.47 7.13
N GLY A 139 -0.59 1.19 6.06
CA GLY A 139 -1.24 1.08 4.75
C GLY A 139 -2.60 1.78 4.66
N LYS A 140 -3.01 2.51 5.69
CA LYS A 140 -4.29 3.21 5.77
C LYS A 140 -4.13 4.70 5.50
N THR A 141 -5.14 5.28 4.86
CA THR A 141 -5.25 6.73 4.72
C THR A 141 -5.36 7.35 6.12
N PRO A 142 -4.45 8.26 6.49
CA PRO A 142 -4.58 8.97 7.75
C PRO A 142 -5.92 9.69 7.81
N ILE A 143 -6.60 9.61 8.94
CA ILE A 143 -7.77 10.44 9.18
C ILE A 143 -7.24 11.88 9.28
N GLU A 144 -7.52 12.69 8.26
CA GLU A 144 -7.33 14.12 8.40
C GLU A 144 -8.39 14.58 9.37
N ILE A 145 -7.97 15.00 10.56
CA ILE A 145 -8.82 15.75 11.46
C ILE A 145 -8.93 17.13 10.80
N ALA A 146 -9.83 17.21 9.82
CA ALA A 146 -10.13 18.47 9.16
C ALA A 146 -10.64 19.42 10.23
N ASP A 147 -9.98 20.55 10.37
CA ASP A 147 -10.39 21.69 11.20
C ASP A 147 -10.47 21.49 12.73
N ALA A 148 -9.76 20.54 13.31
CA ALA A 148 -9.54 20.55 14.74
C ALA A 148 -8.68 21.80 15.08
N LYS A 149 -9.34 22.87 15.48
CA LYS A 149 -8.67 24.07 15.97
C LYS A 149 -8.49 23.92 17.46
N TYR A 150 -7.25 23.80 17.87
CA TYR A 150 -6.88 23.80 19.27
C TYR A 150 -6.26 25.14 19.63
N GLU A 151 -6.58 25.67 20.82
CA GLU A 151 -5.92 26.89 21.32
C GLU A 151 -4.46 26.62 21.66
N ILE A 152 -4.17 25.41 22.11
CA ILE A 152 -2.81 24.98 22.48
C ILE A 152 -2.54 23.58 21.92
N VAL A 153 -1.38 23.42 21.28
CA VAL A 153 -0.87 22.11 20.83
C VAL A 153 0.43 21.81 21.56
N ILE A 154 0.46 20.70 22.28
CA ILE A 154 1.65 20.20 23.00
C ILE A 154 2.25 19.07 22.17
N ILE A 155 3.53 19.19 21.81
CA ILE A 155 4.27 18.15 21.12
C ILE A 155 5.06 17.34 22.15
N GLY A 156 4.73 16.05 22.28
CA GLY A 156 5.27 15.12 23.26
C GLY A 156 4.28 14.82 24.39
N GLY A 157 3.80 13.57 24.44
CA GLY A 157 2.86 13.06 25.47
C GLY A 157 3.54 12.45 26.69
N GLY A 158 4.86 12.57 26.83
CA GLY A 158 5.57 12.13 28.02
C GLY A 158 5.19 12.92 29.27
N ALA A 159 5.78 12.59 30.43
CA ALA A 159 5.45 13.20 31.72
C ALA A 159 5.44 14.74 31.70
N ALA A 160 6.35 15.36 30.96
CA ALA A 160 6.44 16.82 30.82
C ALA A 160 5.23 17.39 30.07
N GLY A 161 4.85 16.81 28.92
CA GLY A 161 3.70 17.26 28.13
C GLY A 161 2.38 17.12 28.88
N ILE A 162 2.20 16.00 29.57
CA ILE A 162 1.03 15.76 30.45
C ILE A 162 1.00 16.75 31.60
N ALA A 163 2.13 17.02 32.26
CA ALA A 163 2.22 18.00 33.34
C ALA A 163 1.88 19.42 32.88
N VAL A 164 2.34 19.82 31.70
CA VAL A 164 1.99 21.12 31.11
C VAL A 164 0.51 21.20 30.80
N ALA A 165 -0.08 20.21 30.16
CA ALA A 165 -1.51 20.17 29.84
C ALA A 165 -2.35 20.25 31.14
N SER A 166 -2.02 19.43 32.15
CA SER A 166 -2.70 19.42 33.46
C SER A 166 -2.59 20.78 34.18
N SER A 167 -1.43 21.42 34.15
CA SER A 167 -1.22 22.73 34.74
C SER A 167 -2.03 23.83 34.04
N LEU A 168 -2.14 23.77 32.73
CA LEU A 168 -2.95 24.71 31.94
C LEU A 168 -4.44 24.55 32.23
N LEU A 169 -4.95 23.32 32.20
CA LEU A 169 -6.36 23.00 32.46
C LEU A 169 -6.76 23.31 33.91
N ALA A 170 -5.83 23.19 34.89
CA ALA A 170 -6.09 23.58 36.28
C ALA A 170 -6.29 25.09 36.45
N ARG A 171 -5.69 25.91 35.55
CA ARG A 171 -5.82 27.38 35.56
C ARG A 171 -6.94 27.90 34.68
N SER A 172 -7.20 27.20 33.59
CA SER A 172 -8.21 27.54 32.59
C SER A 172 -8.85 26.24 32.07
N PRO A 173 -9.90 25.76 32.76
CA PRO A 173 -10.52 24.45 32.45
C PRO A 173 -11.15 24.36 31.06
N ASP A 174 -11.48 25.50 30.45
CA ASP A 174 -12.18 25.58 29.17
C ASP A 174 -11.20 25.64 27.97
N LEU A 175 -9.87 25.55 28.24
CA LEU A 175 -8.87 25.52 27.14
C LEU A 175 -8.98 24.25 26.29
N ASP A 176 -9.00 24.45 24.98
CA ASP A 176 -8.97 23.35 24.01
C ASP A 176 -7.51 22.98 23.72
N ILE A 177 -7.06 21.85 24.33
CA ILE A 177 -5.67 21.43 24.27
C ILE A 177 -5.56 20.09 23.53
N ALA A 178 -4.69 20.02 22.51
CA ALA A 178 -4.27 18.78 21.90
C ALA A 178 -2.86 18.38 22.33
N ILE A 179 -2.63 17.10 22.59
CA ILE A 179 -1.30 16.52 22.79
C ILE A 179 -0.99 15.63 21.57
N ILE A 180 0.09 15.92 20.87
CA ILE A 180 0.58 15.11 19.75
C ILE A 180 1.78 14.32 20.24
N ASP A 181 1.65 12.99 20.25
CA ASP A 181 2.74 12.10 20.61
C ASP A 181 2.87 10.95 19.58
N PRO A 182 4.04 10.71 19.02
CA PRO A 182 4.28 9.61 18.10
C PRO A 182 4.49 8.25 18.80
N ALA A 183 4.60 8.22 20.14
CA ALA A 183 4.87 7.01 20.88
C ALA A 183 3.57 6.33 21.36
N ASP A 184 3.41 5.05 21.05
CA ASP A 184 2.30 4.22 21.53
C ASP A 184 2.43 3.81 23.00
N ILE A 185 3.65 3.86 23.56
CA ILE A 185 3.98 3.46 24.94
C ILE A 185 4.97 4.44 25.54
N HIS A 186 4.67 4.91 26.75
CA HIS A 186 5.55 5.74 27.56
C HIS A 186 6.08 4.96 28.75
N TYR A 187 7.39 4.94 28.93
CA TYR A 187 8.02 4.39 30.13
C TYR A 187 8.19 5.51 31.16
N TYR A 188 7.55 5.38 32.31
CA TYR A 188 7.75 6.25 33.43
C TYR A 188 8.86 5.67 34.33
N GLN A 189 9.97 6.38 34.45
CA GLN A 189 10.98 6.10 35.49
C GLN A 189 10.70 7.04 36.68
N PRO A 190 10.19 6.54 37.81
CA PRO A 190 10.16 7.33 39.03
C PRO A 190 11.61 7.57 39.48
N GLY A 191 11.99 8.85 39.63
CA GLY A 191 13.26 9.25 40.19
C GLY A 191 13.29 9.03 41.70
#